data_9c484ebbb30f04ce39af4d78d359c196
#
_entry.id   9c484ebbb30f04ce39af4d78d359c196
#
_cell.length_a   1.000
_cell.length_b   1.000
_cell.length_c   1.000
_cell.angle_alpha   90.00
_cell.angle_beta   90.00
_cell.angle_gamma   90.00
#
_symmetry.space_group_name_H-M   'P 1'
#
loop_
_entity.id
_entity.type
_entity.pdbx_description
1 polymer ?
#
loop_
_entity_poly.entity_id
_entity_poly.type
_entity_poly.pdbx_seq_one_letter_code
_entity_poly.pdbx_strand_id
1 'polypeptide(L)'
;LCKARMFSDTLSKIHFWGWQLIIVAAAVTLPLGLTQGAEYAELIWPIDLAITIIWVVFGWNMFGTIIKRREKHLYVAIWFYIATFVTVAVLHIVRSGQLPYSFLHSYSWYSGVQDALVQWWYGHNAVAFFLTTPYLGLMYYFMPKAANRPVYSYRLSIIHFWALIFLYIWAGPHHLLYTAL
;
A
#
# COMPACT_ATOMS: atom_id res chain seq x y z
N LEU A 1 1.71 -6.68 19.52
CA LEU A 1 0.37 -6.14 19.26
C LEU A 1 -0.72 -7.22 19.42
N CYS A 2 -0.70 -8.28 18.63
CA CYS A 2 -1.74 -9.33 18.66
C CYS A 2 -1.54 -10.40 19.74
N LYS A 3 -0.35 -10.52 20.33
CA LYS A 3 0.04 -11.60 21.24
C LYS A 3 -0.29 -13.00 20.69
N ALA A 4 -0.22 -13.17 19.38
CA ALA A 4 -0.48 -14.39 18.64
C ALA A 4 0.62 -14.64 17.62
N ARG A 5 0.81 -15.92 17.22
CA ARG A 5 1.65 -16.25 16.06
C ARG A 5 0.97 -15.81 14.79
N MET A 6 1.75 -15.66 13.72
CA MET A 6 1.21 -15.44 12.37
C MET A 6 0.17 -16.52 12.04
N PHE A 7 -0.85 -16.12 11.31
CA PHE A 7 -1.96 -17.01 10.95
C PHE A 7 -1.47 -18.24 10.18
N SER A 8 -0.54 -18.04 9.23
CA SER A 8 0.01 -19.11 8.41
C SER A 8 1.46 -18.84 8.03
N ASP A 9 2.36 -19.76 8.37
CA ASP A 9 3.76 -19.72 7.96
C ASP A 9 3.91 -19.96 6.45
N THR A 10 3.00 -20.75 5.85
CA THR A 10 2.96 -20.98 4.40
C THR A 10 2.65 -19.70 3.63
N LEU A 11 1.61 -18.95 4.07
CA LEU A 11 1.30 -17.66 3.46
C LEU A 11 2.44 -16.65 3.64
N SER A 12 3.15 -16.67 4.77
CA SER A 12 4.34 -15.84 4.98
C SER A 12 5.43 -16.14 3.97
N LYS A 13 5.69 -17.43 3.70
CA LYS A 13 6.69 -17.85 2.70
C LYS A 13 6.28 -17.46 1.28
N ILE A 14 5.02 -17.68 0.92
CA ILE A 14 4.47 -17.29 -0.39
C ILE A 14 4.60 -15.78 -0.57
N HIS A 15 4.23 -14.99 0.42
CA HIS A 15 4.35 -13.54 0.39
C HIS A 15 5.81 -13.09 0.21
N PHE A 16 6.74 -13.64 1.00
CA PHE A 16 8.16 -13.30 0.91
C PHE A 16 8.74 -13.62 -0.47
N TRP A 17 8.58 -14.87 -0.94
CA TRP A 17 9.16 -15.29 -2.22
C TRP A 17 8.43 -14.67 -3.42
N GLY A 18 7.13 -14.43 -3.31
CA GLY A 18 6.38 -13.70 -4.33
C GLY A 18 6.92 -12.29 -4.55
N TRP A 19 7.26 -11.56 -3.48
CA TRP A 19 7.92 -10.26 -3.61
C TRP A 19 9.32 -10.38 -4.24
N GLN A 20 10.11 -11.40 -3.91
CA GLN A 20 11.41 -11.58 -4.56
C GLN A 20 11.26 -11.80 -6.07
N LEU A 21 10.30 -12.59 -6.50
CA LEU A 21 10.01 -12.81 -7.93
C LEU A 21 9.56 -11.50 -8.62
N ILE A 22 8.69 -10.72 -8.00
CA ILE A 22 8.24 -9.43 -8.51
C ILE A 22 9.42 -8.46 -8.66
N ILE A 23 10.30 -8.36 -7.66
CA ILE A 23 11.48 -7.51 -7.71
C ILE A 23 12.41 -7.91 -8.85
N VAL A 24 12.67 -9.20 -9.02
CA VAL A 24 13.50 -9.70 -10.12
C VAL A 24 12.84 -9.41 -11.47
N ALA A 25 11.54 -9.64 -11.60
CA ALA A 25 10.80 -9.33 -12.82
C ALA A 25 10.88 -7.82 -13.16
N ALA A 26 10.71 -6.95 -12.18
CA ALA A 26 10.86 -5.50 -12.36
C ALA A 26 12.29 -5.12 -12.77
N ALA A 27 13.29 -5.70 -12.09
CA ALA A 27 14.71 -5.45 -12.39
C ALA A 27 15.13 -5.88 -13.81
N VAL A 28 14.41 -6.84 -14.39
CA VAL A 28 14.62 -7.27 -15.79
C VAL A 28 13.82 -6.43 -16.76
N THR A 29 12.55 -6.19 -16.51
CA THR A 29 11.64 -5.54 -17.46
C THR A 29 11.94 -4.04 -17.63
N LEU A 30 12.22 -3.33 -16.54
CA LEU A 30 12.45 -1.88 -16.60
C LEU A 30 13.67 -1.50 -17.46
N PRO A 31 14.87 -2.10 -17.29
CA PRO A 31 16.01 -1.80 -18.15
C PRO A 31 15.82 -2.19 -19.63
N LEU A 32 14.93 -3.17 -19.90
CA LEU A 32 14.58 -3.57 -21.25
C LEU A 32 13.55 -2.62 -21.91
N GLY A 33 13.10 -1.58 -21.20
CA GLY A 33 12.10 -0.66 -21.71
C GLY A 33 10.67 -1.24 -21.73
N LEU A 34 10.44 -2.38 -21.08
CA LEU A 34 9.12 -2.97 -20.91
C LEU A 34 8.43 -2.30 -19.72
N THR A 35 7.81 -1.16 -19.99
CA THR A 35 7.27 -0.28 -18.95
C THR A 35 6.02 0.45 -19.45
N GLN A 36 5.28 1.03 -18.52
CA GLN A 36 4.18 1.96 -18.77
C GLN A 36 4.66 3.39 -18.47
N GLY A 37 4.05 4.40 -19.10
CA GLY A 37 4.37 5.81 -18.86
C GLY A 37 3.67 6.38 -17.60
N ALA A 38 3.64 5.62 -16.51
CA ALA A 38 2.93 5.99 -15.29
C ALA A 38 3.89 5.98 -14.10
N GLU A 39 4.23 7.15 -13.58
CA GLU A 39 5.18 7.31 -12.48
C GLU A 39 4.72 6.56 -11.22
N TYR A 40 5.60 5.78 -10.59
CA TYR A 40 5.33 4.81 -9.52
C TYR A 40 4.41 3.65 -9.89
N ALA A 41 4.01 3.53 -11.16
CA ALA A 41 3.21 2.43 -11.70
C ALA A 41 3.73 2.00 -13.08
N GLU A 42 5.04 1.95 -13.22
CA GLU A 42 5.73 1.67 -14.47
C GLU A 42 5.68 0.20 -14.89
N LEU A 43 5.30 -0.70 -14.00
CA LEU A 43 5.36 -2.13 -14.23
C LEU A 43 4.30 -2.58 -15.25
N ILE A 44 4.64 -3.58 -16.06
CA ILE A 44 3.72 -4.16 -17.04
C ILE A 44 2.60 -4.96 -16.34
N TRP A 45 1.45 -5.08 -17.00
CA TRP A 45 0.24 -5.67 -16.42
C TRP A 45 0.41 -7.07 -15.79
N PRO A 46 1.26 -8.00 -16.27
CA PRO A 46 1.43 -9.28 -15.59
C PRO A 46 2.09 -9.14 -14.22
N ILE A 47 2.99 -8.15 -14.07
CA ILE A 47 3.63 -7.85 -12.78
C ILE A 47 2.64 -7.18 -11.85
N ASP A 48 1.80 -6.25 -12.35
CA ASP A 48 0.72 -5.63 -11.56
C ASP A 48 -0.26 -6.67 -11.03
N LEU A 49 -0.60 -7.68 -11.85
CA LEU A 49 -1.43 -8.80 -11.41
C LEU A 49 -0.74 -9.64 -10.32
N ALA A 50 0.56 -9.90 -10.49
CA ALA A 50 1.34 -10.62 -9.47
C ALA A 50 1.39 -9.83 -8.14
N ILE A 51 1.56 -8.50 -8.19
CA ILE A 51 1.49 -7.63 -7.00
C ILE A 51 0.12 -7.77 -6.32
N THR A 52 -0.97 -7.72 -7.09
CA THR A 52 -2.33 -7.89 -6.57
C THR A 52 -2.49 -9.22 -5.82
N ILE A 53 -2.04 -10.32 -6.42
CA ILE A 53 -2.13 -11.66 -5.81
C ILE A 53 -1.32 -11.71 -4.50
N ILE A 54 -0.08 -11.23 -4.52
CA ILE A 54 0.78 -11.25 -3.34
C ILE A 54 0.26 -10.31 -2.25
N TRP A 55 -0.38 -9.21 -2.61
CA TRP A 55 -1.03 -8.31 -1.65
C TRP A 55 -2.24 -8.98 -0.98
N VAL A 56 -3.03 -9.74 -1.72
CA VAL A 56 -4.14 -10.54 -1.15
C VAL A 56 -3.61 -11.62 -0.19
N VAL A 57 -2.53 -12.31 -0.55
CA VAL A 57 -1.85 -13.29 0.34
C VAL A 57 -1.38 -12.63 1.64
N PHE A 58 -0.78 -11.44 1.54
CA PHE A 58 -0.40 -10.64 2.72
C PHE A 58 -1.60 -10.29 3.59
N GLY A 59 -2.66 -9.76 2.98
CA GLY A 59 -3.88 -9.38 3.69
C GLY A 59 -4.53 -10.57 4.41
N TRP A 60 -4.62 -11.71 3.76
CA TRP A 60 -5.16 -12.92 4.37
C TRP A 60 -4.39 -13.30 5.62
N ASN A 61 -3.06 -13.32 5.54
CA ASN A 61 -2.22 -13.65 6.68
C ASN A 61 -2.32 -12.61 7.81
N MET A 62 -2.33 -11.33 7.45
CA MET A 62 -2.45 -10.21 8.40
C MET A 62 -3.81 -10.22 9.11
N PHE A 63 -4.91 -10.25 8.37
CA PHE A 63 -6.25 -10.25 8.96
C PHE A 63 -6.53 -11.52 9.75
N GLY A 64 -6.08 -12.69 9.25
CA GLY A 64 -6.15 -13.94 10.00
C GLY A 64 -5.43 -13.87 11.35
N THR A 65 -4.26 -13.20 11.38
CA THR A 65 -3.52 -12.95 12.63
C THR A 65 -4.27 -11.99 13.57
N ILE A 66 -4.86 -10.92 13.00
CA ILE A 66 -5.66 -9.96 13.79
C ILE A 66 -6.91 -10.63 14.38
N ILE A 67 -7.59 -11.47 13.60
CA ILE A 67 -8.76 -12.22 14.08
C ILE A 67 -8.38 -13.17 15.23
N LYS A 68 -7.25 -13.86 15.12
CA LYS A 68 -6.73 -14.78 16.15
C LYS A 68 -6.01 -14.09 17.31
N ARG A 69 -6.05 -12.77 17.37
CA ARG A 69 -5.37 -12.03 18.45
C ARG A 69 -5.88 -12.43 19.83
N ARG A 70 -4.98 -12.44 20.81
CA ARG A 70 -5.28 -12.64 22.23
C ARG A 70 -5.49 -11.32 22.96
N GLU A 71 -5.08 -10.22 22.36
CA GLU A 71 -5.32 -8.88 22.89
C GLU A 71 -6.72 -8.40 22.50
N LYS A 72 -7.52 -7.99 23.46
CA LYS A 72 -8.93 -7.59 23.23
C LYS A 72 -9.02 -6.28 22.44
N HIS A 73 -8.16 -5.34 22.77
CA HIS A 73 -8.19 -4.00 22.16
C HIS A 73 -7.31 -3.92 20.92
N LEU A 74 -7.81 -3.25 19.88
CA LEU A 74 -7.02 -2.88 18.72
C LEU A 74 -6.29 -1.58 19.02
N TYR A 75 -4.99 -1.68 19.21
CA TYR A 75 -4.13 -0.51 19.39
C TYR A 75 -3.98 0.26 18.08
N VAL A 76 -3.79 1.58 18.15
CA VAL A 76 -3.72 2.48 16.99
C VAL A 76 -2.71 2.05 15.93
N ALA A 77 -1.61 1.41 16.32
CA ALA A 77 -0.65 0.84 15.37
C ALA A 77 -1.30 -0.19 14.41
N ILE A 78 -2.22 -1.02 14.92
CA ILE A 78 -2.94 -1.99 14.07
C ILE A 78 -3.90 -1.26 13.12
N TRP A 79 -4.50 -0.15 13.54
CA TRP A 79 -5.34 0.67 12.66
C TRP A 79 -4.54 1.21 11.48
N PHE A 80 -3.32 1.70 11.72
CA PHE A 80 -2.43 2.13 10.64
C PHE A 80 -2.08 0.99 9.67
N TYR A 81 -1.85 -0.23 10.16
CA TYR A 81 -1.58 -1.38 9.27
C TYR A 81 -2.81 -1.79 8.46
N ILE A 82 -4.01 -1.77 9.06
CA ILE A 82 -5.25 -2.02 8.34
C ILE A 82 -5.48 -0.95 7.26
N ALA A 83 -5.29 0.33 7.61
CA ALA A 83 -5.40 1.42 6.66
C ALA A 83 -4.40 1.28 5.50
N THR A 84 -3.15 0.90 5.80
CA THR A 84 -2.13 0.58 4.78
C THR A 84 -2.64 -0.47 3.82
N PHE A 85 -3.12 -1.60 4.33
CA PHE A 85 -3.58 -2.69 3.47
C PHE A 85 -4.74 -2.27 2.57
N VAL A 86 -5.78 -1.68 3.15
CA VAL A 86 -7.01 -1.33 2.42
C VAL A 86 -6.75 -0.24 1.38
N THR A 87 -6.08 0.83 1.78
CA THR A 87 -5.82 1.96 0.87
C THR A 87 -4.89 1.59 -0.26
N VAL A 88 -3.79 0.88 0.01
CA VAL A 88 -2.86 0.45 -1.04
C VAL A 88 -3.55 -0.51 -2.02
N ALA A 89 -4.41 -1.41 -1.55
CA ALA A 89 -5.20 -2.27 -2.43
C ALA A 89 -6.10 -1.45 -3.38
N VAL A 90 -6.84 -0.46 -2.84
CA VAL A 90 -7.70 0.41 -3.65
C VAL A 90 -6.88 1.24 -4.64
N LEU A 91 -5.79 1.84 -4.19
CA LEU A 91 -4.90 2.63 -5.04
C LEU A 91 -4.34 1.81 -6.20
N HIS A 92 -3.84 0.62 -5.90
CA HIS A 92 -3.27 -0.27 -6.91
C HIS A 92 -4.33 -0.72 -7.92
N ILE A 93 -5.49 -1.19 -7.47
CA ILE A 93 -6.58 -1.64 -8.36
C ILE A 93 -7.04 -0.50 -9.27
N VAL A 94 -7.23 0.70 -8.72
CA VAL A 94 -7.69 1.85 -9.51
C VAL A 94 -6.64 2.25 -10.54
N ARG A 95 -5.37 2.37 -10.15
CA ARG A 95 -4.32 2.83 -11.07
C ARG A 95 -3.92 1.77 -12.09
N SER A 96 -3.88 0.50 -11.72
CA SER A 96 -3.53 -0.62 -12.61
C SER A 96 -4.68 -1.06 -13.51
N GLY A 97 -5.75 -0.27 -13.60
CA GLY A 97 -6.84 -0.48 -14.55
C GLY A 97 -6.34 -0.33 -15.98
N GLN A 98 -6.24 -1.44 -16.70
CA GLN A 98 -5.66 -1.48 -18.05
C GLN A 98 -6.24 -2.65 -18.87
N LEU A 99 -6.24 -2.49 -20.19
CA LEU A 99 -6.70 -3.48 -21.14
C LEU A 99 -5.49 -4.10 -21.85
N PRO A 100 -5.11 -5.35 -21.53
CA PRO A 100 -4.03 -6.03 -22.23
C PRO A 100 -4.40 -6.31 -23.69
N TYR A 101 -3.48 -6.01 -24.61
CA TYR A 101 -3.59 -6.42 -26.01
C TYR A 101 -2.46 -7.38 -26.43
N SER A 102 -1.43 -7.51 -25.59
CA SER A 102 -0.41 -8.56 -25.69
C SER A 102 0.10 -8.93 -24.30
N PHE A 103 0.97 -9.94 -24.22
CA PHE A 103 1.55 -10.36 -22.93
C PHE A 103 2.38 -9.26 -22.26
N LEU A 104 3.00 -8.40 -23.05
CA LEU A 104 3.91 -7.35 -22.53
C LEU A 104 3.32 -5.93 -22.61
N HIS A 105 2.17 -5.75 -23.24
CA HIS A 105 1.62 -4.43 -23.53
C HIS A 105 0.13 -4.34 -23.21
N SER A 106 -0.27 -3.16 -22.79
CA SER A 106 -1.65 -2.83 -22.41
C SER A 106 -1.93 -1.35 -22.63
N TYR A 107 -3.21 -0.99 -22.64
CA TYR A 107 -3.70 0.39 -22.62
C TYR A 107 -4.27 0.73 -21.25
N SER A 108 -4.00 1.95 -20.77
CA SER A 108 -4.69 2.48 -19.58
C SER A 108 -6.18 2.66 -19.87
N TRP A 109 -7.02 2.46 -18.85
CA TRP A 109 -8.44 2.81 -18.91
C TRP A 109 -8.68 4.31 -18.92
N TYR A 110 -7.70 5.07 -18.51
CA TYR A 110 -7.77 6.52 -18.37
C TYR A 110 -7.02 7.21 -19.48
N SER A 111 -7.46 8.43 -19.86
CA SER A 111 -6.80 9.24 -20.87
C SER A 111 -6.86 10.73 -20.52
N GLY A 112 -5.91 11.49 -21.08
CA GLY A 112 -5.86 12.94 -20.91
C GLY A 112 -5.74 13.39 -19.45
N VAL A 113 -6.48 14.43 -19.10
CA VAL A 113 -6.50 15.01 -17.74
C VAL A 113 -6.95 14.01 -16.68
N GLN A 114 -7.89 13.12 -17.03
CA GLN A 114 -8.35 12.09 -16.11
C GLN A 114 -7.22 11.11 -15.75
N ASP A 115 -6.40 10.71 -16.73
CA ASP A 115 -5.23 9.86 -16.45
C ASP A 115 -4.23 10.57 -15.55
N ALA A 116 -3.96 11.84 -15.77
CA ALA A 116 -3.08 12.65 -14.92
C ALA A 116 -3.61 12.75 -13.47
N LEU A 117 -4.91 12.97 -13.29
CA LEU A 117 -5.55 13.03 -11.97
C LEU A 117 -5.47 11.69 -11.23
N VAL A 118 -5.80 10.58 -11.91
CA VAL A 118 -5.74 9.22 -11.33
C VAL A 118 -4.28 8.85 -11.04
N GLN A 119 -3.37 9.20 -11.96
CA GLN A 119 -1.94 8.97 -11.79
C GLN A 119 -1.41 9.61 -10.51
N TRP A 120 -1.71 10.89 -10.26
CA TRP A 120 -1.15 11.59 -9.11
C TRP A 120 -1.95 11.38 -7.84
N TRP A 121 -3.23 11.06 -7.94
CA TRP A 121 -3.96 10.50 -6.80
C TRP A 121 -3.29 9.21 -6.30
N TYR A 122 -2.95 8.30 -7.22
CA TYR A 122 -2.19 7.09 -6.90
C TYR A 122 -0.77 7.44 -6.44
N GLY A 123 0.00 8.21 -7.23
CA GLY A 123 1.42 8.47 -6.97
C GLY A 123 1.68 9.07 -5.60
N HIS A 124 0.92 10.10 -5.22
CA HIS A 124 1.04 10.69 -3.89
C HIS A 124 0.58 9.72 -2.79
N ASN A 125 -0.57 9.10 -2.98
CA ASN A 125 -1.15 8.23 -1.96
C ASN A 125 -0.44 6.88 -1.84
N ALA A 126 0.23 6.37 -2.87
CA ALA A 126 1.10 5.22 -2.75
C ALA A 126 2.21 5.48 -1.73
N VAL A 127 2.89 6.63 -1.82
CA VAL A 127 3.89 7.02 -0.80
C VAL A 127 3.25 7.22 0.56
N ALA A 128 2.11 7.90 0.65
CA ALA A 128 1.42 8.16 1.90
C ALA A 128 0.97 6.88 2.62
N PHE A 129 0.40 5.92 1.91
CA PHE A 129 -0.20 4.73 2.51
C PHE A 129 0.69 3.49 2.46
N PHE A 130 1.68 3.42 1.60
CA PHE A 130 2.64 2.32 1.59
C PHE A 130 3.88 2.60 2.47
N LEU A 131 4.24 3.86 2.66
CA LEU A 131 5.40 4.27 3.49
C LEU A 131 4.97 4.93 4.80
N THR A 132 4.23 6.06 4.73
CA THR A 132 3.95 6.86 5.94
C THR A 132 3.07 6.11 6.94
N THR A 133 1.97 5.50 6.52
CA THR A 133 1.05 4.85 7.47
C THR A 133 1.66 3.64 8.18
N PRO A 134 2.38 2.70 7.53
CA PRO A 134 3.02 1.62 8.26
C PRO A 134 4.16 2.10 9.16
N TYR A 135 4.92 3.13 8.75
CA TYR A 135 5.94 3.72 9.63
C TYR A 135 5.33 4.37 10.87
N LEU A 136 4.21 5.05 10.73
CA LEU A 136 3.49 5.57 11.89
C LEU A 136 3.01 4.43 12.81
N GLY A 137 2.53 3.33 12.24
CA GLY A 137 2.23 2.12 13.01
C GLY A 137 3.43 1.60 13.80
N LEU A 138 4.61 1.55 13.18
CA LEU A 138 5.86 1.19 13.85
C LEU A 138 6.23 2.20 14.95
N MET A 139 6.12 3.50 14.67
CA MET A 139 6.41 4.55 15.64
C MET A 139 5.50 4.45 16.87
N TYR A 140 4.21 4.29 16.69
CA TYR A 140 3.27 4.10 17.80
C TYR A 140 3.55 2.85 18.62
N TYR A 141 4.19 1.85 18.04
CA TYR A 141 4.56 0.63 18.75
C TYR A 141 5.92 0.74 19.44
N PHE A 142 6.95 1.14 18.71
CA PHE A 142 8.33 1.09 19.20
C PHE A 142 8.72 2.30 20.06
N MET A 143 8.24 3.50 19.74
CA MET A 143 8.61 4.70 20.48
C MET A 143 8.20 4.65 21.97
N PRO A 144 6.95 4.27 22.32
CA PRO A 144 6.57 4.10 23.71
C PRO A 144 7.40 3.04 24.45
N LYS A 145 7.79 1.98 23.75
CA LYS A 145 8.65 0.93 24.31
C LYS A 145 10.07 1.44 24.56
N ALA A 146 10.66 2.12 23.60
CA ALA A 146 12.01 2.68 23.74
C ALA A 146 12.06 3.74 24.84
N ALA A 147 11.02 4.56 24.95
CA ALA A 147 10.90 5.56 26.02
C ALA A 147 10.50 4.98 27.38
N ASN A 148 10.13 3.70 27.44
CA ASN A 148 9.55 3.04 28.61
C ASN A 148 8.37 3.84 29.23
N ARG A 149 7.54 4.42 28.38
CA ARG A 149 6.37 5.22 28.75
C ARG A 149 5.21 4.97 27.79
N PRO A 150 3.95 5.08 28.24
CA PRO A 150 2.81 5.03 27.34
C PRO A 150 2.80 6.26 26.42
N VAL A 151 2.02 6.19 25.32
CA VAL A 151 1.74 7.37 24.50
C VAL A 151 1.13 8.47 25.38
N TYR A 152 1.55 9.71 25.15
CA TYR A 152 1.12 10.87 25.93
C TYR A 152 -0.41 11.01 26.00
N SER A 153 -1.08 10.86 24.87
CA SER A 153 -2.54 10.88 24.81
C SER A 153 -3.05 9.93 23.73
N TYR A 154 -3.77 8.91 24.14
CA TYR A 154 -4.39 7.95 23.21
C TYR A 154 -5.50 8.61 22.38
N ARG A 155 -6.22 9.60 22.94
CA ARG A 155 -7.22 10.37 22.20
C ARG A 155 -6.60 11.16 21.04
N LEU A 156 -5.44 11.80 21.26
CA LEU A 156 -4.71 12.46 20.19
C LEU A 156 -4.23 11.48 19.13
N SER A 157 -3.87 10.26 19.50
CA SER A 157 -3.50 9.22 18.53
C SER A 157 -4.67 8.85 17.61
N ILE A 158 -5.89 8.79 18.14
CA ILE A 158 -7.11 8.54 17.37
C ILE A 158 -7.41 9.72 16.43
N ILE A 159 -7.31 10.95 16.93
CA ILE A 159 -7.50 12.15 16.12
C ILE A 159 -6.45 12.21 15.00
N HIS A 160 -5.18 11.96 15.33
CA HIS A 160 -4.10 11.90 14.34
C HIS A 160 -4.39 10.85 13.26
N PHE A 161 -4.77 9.64 13.64
CA PHE A 161 -5.09 8.58 12.68
C PHE A 161 -6.18 9.04 11.70
N TRP A 162 -7.33 9.45 12.19
CA TRP A 162 -8.45 9.84 11.34
C TRP A 162 -8.18 11.09 10.51
N ALA A 163 -7.56 12.11 11.11
CA ALA A 163 -7.21 13.33 10.38
C ALA A 163 -6.22 13.03 9.24
N LEU A 164 -5.20 12.21 9.51
CA LEU A 164 -4.23 11.83 8.49
C LEU A 164 -4.90 11.06 7.35
N ILE A 165 -5.65 9.99 7.64
CA ILE A 165 -6.30 9.17 6.61
C ILE A 165 -7.24 10.02 5.75
N PHE A 166 -8.09 10.85 6.39
CA PHE A 166 -9.07 11.67 5.67
C PHE A 166 -8.43 12.75 4.78
N LEU A 167 -7.37 13.38 5.25
CA LEU A 167 -6.72 14.45 4.48
C LEU A 167 -5.83 13.88 3.38
N TYR A 168 -5.08 12.83 3.67
CA TYR A 168 -4.15 12.25 2.70
C TYR A 168 -4.85 11.63 1.50
N ILE A 169 -5.99 10.96 1.70
CA ILE A 169 -6.68 10.28 0.58
C ILE A 169 -7.06 11.23 -0.56
N TRP A 170 -7.21 12.51 -0.29
CA TRP A 170 -7.53 13.54 -1.28
C TRP A 170 -6.31 14.25 -1.86
N ALA A 171 -5.11 13.98 -1.35
CA ALA A 171 -3.89 14.55 -1.88
C ALA A 171 -3.54 13.91 -3.24
N GLY A 172 -2.85 14.67 -4.09
CA GLY A 172 -2.47 14.23 -5.43
C GLY A 172 -2.49 15.35 -6.44
N PRO A 173 -3.59 16.11 -6.59
CA PRO A 173 -3.68 17.19 -7.58
C PRO A 173 -2.63 18.29 -7.46
N HIS A 174 -2.03 18.47 -6.27
CA HIS A 174 -0.93 19.42 -6.06
C HIS A 174 0.34 19.09 -6.89
N HIS A 175 0.48 17.87 -7.41
CA HIS A 175 1.52 17.52 -8.38
C HIS A 175 1.22 18.06 -9.79
N LEU A 176 0.01 18.53 -10.02
CA LEU A 176 -0.47 18.99 -11.33
C LEU A 176 -0.60 20.50 -11.41
N LEU A 177 -0.01 21.24 -10.46
CA LEU A 177 0.03 22.70 -10.52
C LEU A 177 0.72 23.16 -11.80
N TYR A 178 0.10 24.11 -12.50
CA TYR A 178 0.57 24.65 -13.79
C TYR A 178 0.53 23.65 -14.95
N THR A 179 -0.15 22.54 -14.83
CA THR A 179 -0.47 21.66 -15.94
C THR A 179 -1.87 21.98 -16.51
N ALA A 180 -2.35 21.19 -17.46
CA ALA A 180 -3.62 21.42 -18.16
C ALA A 180 -4.86 21.12 -17.32
N LEU A 181 -4.93 21.59 -16.09
CA LEU A 181 -6.12 21.51 -15.24
C LEU A 181 -6.81 22.84 -15.12
#